data_fe6d65f97f08b85803eb29c47a82b3f8
#
_entry.id   fe6d65f97f08b85803eb29c47a82b3f8
#
_cell.length_a   1.000
_cell.length_b   1.000
_cell.length_c   1.000
_cell.angle_alpha   90.00
_cell.angle_beta   90.00
_cell.angle_gamma   90.00
#
_symmetry.space_group_name_H-M   'P 1'
#
loop_
_entity.id
_entity.type
_entity.pdbx_description
1 polymer ?
#
loop_
_entity_poly.entity_id
_entity_poly.type
_entity_poly.pdbx_seq_one_letter_code
_entity_poly.pdbx_strand_id
1 'polypeptide(L)'
;GYGFATQVMPVSYNRYGYIWDKGSPSRIDVPSGKLPQYESGAVYVDGTALPLIRDTVFLSYQKPVNNIVQNKWGVEFTVAFPEIRSLRTTVSLTGAYLNVISQDESLGAITVPVQVAGRPYPYAGIYAGGNKTSTGSRRERLNTNVCFITHLPAVGMVVTLTAQLVLMDRTTYICEWQDQVQTYYYDDKGSRYSGKWAYSDDRWTKRVNPLYIMDLSGNIIPFTQEMENDIRYRELIGTTNKESYYLGSRYPLYGILNIRLTKEIGRWAAVSFYANNFLNLDQLVKEKISGTAYARNLPFYFGAEVRLTL
;
A
#
# COMPACT_ATOMS: atom_id res chain seq x y z
N GLY A 1 -1.13 17.42 6.66
CA GLY A 1 -0.71 16.20 7.38
C GLY A 1 0.79 15.95 7.24
N TYR A 2 1.35 15.29 8.24
CA TYR A 2 2.78 14.93 8.23
C TYR A 2 3.00 13.65 7.45
N GLY A 3 4.11 13.60 6.71
CA GLY A 3 4.56 12.45 5.95
C GLY A 3 6.10 12.39 5.93
N PHE A 4 6.64 11.47 5.15
CA PHE A 4 8.07 11.35 4.93
C PHE A 4 8.39 11.55 3.45
N ALA A 5 9.32 12.47 3.15
CA ALA A 5 9.89 12.60 1.82
C ALA A 5 11.19 11.79 1.76
N THR A 6 11.33 10.95 0.74
CA THR A 6 12.58 10.25 0.45
C THR A 6 13.50 11.19 -0.33
N GLN A 7 14.66 11.46 0.23
CA GLN A 7 15.72 12.23 -0.42
C GLN A 7 16.91 11.32 -0.69
N VAL A 8 17.66 11.64 -1.73
CA VAL A 8 18.92 10.97 -2.05
C VAL A 8 20.02 12.00 -2.21
N MET A 9 21.23 11.58 -1.88
CA MET A 9 22.44 12.39 -2.12
C MET A 9 23.58 11.49 -2.59
N PRO A 10 24.45 11.97 -3.47
CA PRO A 10 25.67 11.29 -3.82
C PRO A 10 26.63 11.25 -2.62
N VAL A 11 27.14 10.06 -2.33
CA VAL A 11 28.14 9.84 -1.27
C VAL A 11 29.33 9.13 -1.85
N SER A 12 30.49 9.70 -1.66
CA SER A 12 31.76 9.09 -2.08
C SER A 12 32.37 8.28 -0.95
N TYR A 13 32.86 7.11 -1.27
CA TYR A 13 33.59 6.24 -0.36
C TYR A 13 34.81 5.62 -1.06
N ASN A 14 35.75 5.20 -0.27
CA ASN A 14 36.93 4.50 -0.77
C ASN A 14 36.70 3.00 -0.71
N ARG A 15 36.97 2.32 -1.80
CA ARG A 15 36.99 0.86 -1.88
C ARG A 15 38.28 0.37 -2.49
N TYR A 16 38.66 -0.85 -2.21
CA TYR A 16 39.79 -1.47 -2.88
C TYR A 16 39.37 -1.89 -4.30
N GLY A 17 40.26 -1.63 -5.28
CA GLY A 17 40.11 -2.15 -6.63
C GLY A 17 40.52 -3.62 -6.66
N TYR A 18 39.68 -4.45 -7.24
CA TYR A 18 40.00 -5.84 -7.52
C TYR A 18 40.25 -6.01 -9.01
N ILE A 19 41.24 -6.84 -9.39
CA ILE A 19 41.45 -7.20 -10.77
C ILE A 19 40.48 -8.34 -11.09
N TRP A 20 39.67 -8.13 -12.12
CA TRP A 20 38.67 -9.10 -12.57
C TRP A 20 39.38 -10.15 -13.45
N ASP A 21 39.33 -11.39 -13.05
CA ASP A 21 39.66 -12.48 -13.95
C ASP A 21 38.40 -12.86 -14.74
N LYS A 22 38.46 -12.77 -16.08
CA LYS A 22 37.41 -13.18 -17.03
C LYS A 22 36.16 -12.35 -17.19
N GLY A 23 36.21 -11.05 -17.08
CA GLY A 23 35.20 -10.17 -17.72
C GLY A 23 33.77 -10.22 -17.21
N SER A 24 33.51 -10.75 -16.02
CA SER A 24 32.20 -10.64 -15.38
C SER A 24 32.16 -9.46 -14.42
N PRO A 25 31.36 -8.42 -14.68
CA PRO A 25 31.32 -7.23 -13.82
C PRO A 25 30.62 -7.45 -12.47
N SER A 26 30.11 -8.64 -12.19
CA SER A 26 29.32 -8.95 -10.99
C SER A 26 30.05 -9.79 -9.95
N ARG A 27 31.30 -10.20 -10.19
CA ARG A 27 32.02 -11.10 -9.30
C ARG A 27 33.47 -10.65 -9.10
N ILE A 28 33.88 -10.57 -7.83
CA ILE A 28 35.28 -10.43 -7.44
C ILE A 28 35.83 -11.84 -7.46
N ASP A 29 36.45 -12.24 -8.57
CA ASP A 29 37.16 -13.50 -8.62
C ASP A 29 38.55 -13.29 -8.06
N VAL A 30 38.74 -13.66 -6.80
CA VAL A 30 40.08 -13.95 -6.27
C VAL A 30 40.52 -15.22 -6.93
N PRO A 31 41.75 -15.29 -7.49
CA PRO A 31 42.25 -16.50 -8.11
C PRO A 31 42.08 -17.71 -7.18
N SER A 32 41.63 -18.84 -7.74
CA SER A 32 41.32 -20.06 -7.00
C SER A 32 42.42 -20.41 -6.00
N GLY A 33 42.08 -20.46 -4.72
CA GLY A 33 43.01 -20.80 -3.65
C GLY A 33 43.73 -19.63 -2.99
N LYS A 34 43.46 -18.37 -3.40
CA LYS A 34 44.07 -17.18 -2.79
C LYS A 34 42.98 -16.29 -2.17
N LEU A 35 43.21 -15.93 -0.93
CA LEU A 35 42.32 -15.03 -0.19
C LEU A 35 42.97 -13.64 -0.09
N PRO A 36 42.16 -12.54 -0.22
CA PRO A 36 42.68 -11.22 0.07
C PRO A 36 43.13 -11.15 1.53
N GLN A 37 44.32 -10.59 1.76
CA GLN A 37 44.90 -10.38 3.09
C GLN A 37 44.78 -8.93 3.45
N TYR A 38 44.36 -8.63 4.68
CA TYR A 38 44.28 -7.28 5.20
C TYR A 38 45.45 -7.07 6.19
N GLU A 39 46.35 -6.16 5.84
CA GLU A 39 47.53 -5.84 6.65
C GLU A 39 47.79 -4.32 6.62
N SER A 40 48.08 -3.78 7.80
CA SER A 40 48.47 -2.36 7.96
C SER A 40 47.56 -1.34 7.26
N GLY A 41 46.24 -1.62 7.22
CA GLY A 41 45.25 -0.71 6.60
C GLY A 41 45.13 -0.85 5.08
N ALA A 42 45.80 -1.82 4.47
CA ALA A 42 45.70 -2.12 3.04
C ALA A 42 45.23 -3.56 2.80
N VAL A 43 44.65 -3.82 1.63
CA VAL A 43 44.31 -5.18 1.16
C VAL A 43 45.29 -5.61 0.11
N TYR A 44 45.82 -6.81 0.27
CA TYR A 44 46.76 -7.43 -0.64
C TYR A 44 46.12 -8.65 -1.30
N VAL A 45 46.43 -8.86 -2.58
CA VAL A 45 46.15 -10.08 -3.30
C VAL A 45 47.48 -10.54 -3.93
N ASP A 46 47.91 -11.74 -3.63
CA ASP A 46 49.18 -12.27 -4.08
C ASP A 46 50.42 -11.41 -3.76
N GLY A 47 50.41 -10.81 -2.57
CA GLY A 47 51.48 -9.92 -2.13
C GLY A 47 51.46 -8.51 -2.79
N THR A 48 50.48 -8.25 -3.68
CA THR A 48 50.34 -6.95 -4.33
C THR A 48 49.24 -6.14 -3.63
N ALA A 49 49.57 -4.94 -3.18
CA ALA A 49 48.61 -4.03 -2.57
C ALA A 49 47.56 -3.57 -3.60
N LEU A 50 46.30 -3.67 -3.24
CA LEU A 50 45.22 -3.18 -4.10
C LEU A 50 45.07 -1.65 -3.98
N PRO A 51 44.92 -0.95 -5.10
CA PRO A 51 44.71 0.51 -5.06
C PRO A 51 43.36 0.84 -4.44
N LEU A 52 43.32 1.92 -3.67
CA LEU A 52 42.08 2.54 -3.21
C LEU A 52 41.43 3.30 -4.37
N ILE A 53 40.20 2.98 -4.67
CA ILE A 53 39.39 3.64 -5.67
C ILE A 53 38.30 4.43 -4.95
N ARG A 54 38.18 5.69 -5.27
CA ARG A 54 37.04 6.51 -4.80
C ARG A 54 35.84 6.23 -5.70
N ASP A 55 34.76 5.75 -5.09
CA ASP A 55 33.51 5.48 -5.79
C ASP A 55 32.39 6.35 -5.22
N THR A 56 31.35 6.57 -5.99
CA THR A 56 30.19 7.40 -5.59
C THR A 56 28.92 6.61 -5.80
N VAL A 57 28.04 6.64 -4.80
CA VAL A 57 26.72 6.00 -4.83
C VAL A 57 25.67 6.95 -4.28
N PHE A 58 24.41 6.67 -4.55
CA PHE A 58 23.32 7.37 -3.90
C PHE A 58 23.03 6.77 -2.53
N LEU A 59 23.03 7.62 -1.51
CA LEU A 59 22.47 7.34 -0.20
C LEU A 59 21.05 7.88 -0.16
N SER A 60 20.07 7.03 0.16
CA SER A 60 18.69 7.46 0.39
C SER A 60 18.40 7.58 1.89
N TYR A 61 17.65 8.62 2.25
CA TYR A 61 17.20 8.84 3.62
C TYR A 61 15.78 9.41 3.62
N GLN A 62 15.05 9.23 4.72
CA GLN A 62 13.72 9.78 4.90
C GLN A 62 13.79 11.04 5.78
N LYS A 63 13.13 12.08 5.34
CA LYS A 63 12.96 13.32 6.09
C LYS A 63 11.48 13.53 6.43
N PRO A 64 11.12 13.75 7.69
CA PRO A 64 9.75 14.12 8.03
C PRO A 64 9.42 15.50 7.45
N VAL A 65 8.27 15.58 6.79
CA VAL A 65 7.80 16.80 6.13
C VAL A 65 6.29 16.96 6.30
N ASN A 66 5.79 18.18 6.16
CA ASN A 66 4.37 18.46 6.16
C ASN A 66 3.83 18.54 4.73
N ASN A 67 3.78 17.40 4.04
CA ASN A 67 3.57 17.28 2.61
C ASN A 67 2.24 16.63 2.21
N ILE A 68 1.47 16.11 3.17
CA ILE A 68 0.22 15.44 2.87
C ILE A 68 -0.96 16.41 3.04
N VAL A 69 -1.62 16.72 1.94
CA VAL A 69 -2.90 17.43 1.94
C VAL A 69 -4.04 16.42 2.03
N GLN A 70 -4.94 16.63 2.97
CA GLN A 70 -6.12 15.79 3.14
C GLN A 70 -7.38 16.62 3.09
N ASN A 71 -8.24 16.33 2.14
CA ASN A 71 -9.61 16.84 2.06
C ASN A 71 -10.57 15.74 2.50
N LYS A 72 -11.36 16.04 3.54
CA LYS A 72 -12.34 15.11 4.11
C LYS A 72 -13.71 15.78 4.11
N TRP A 73 -14.69 15.08 3.58
CA TRP A 73 -16.07 15.46 3.70
C TRP A 73 -16.95 14.22 3.87
N GLY A 74 -18.08 14.38 4.48
CA GLY A 74 -18.98 13.27 4.72
C GLY A 74 -20.39 13.75 5.00
N VAL A 75 -21.30 12.80 4.96
CA VAL A 75 -22.71 12.99 5.30
C VAL A 75 -23.10 11.93 6.30
N GLU A 76 -23.67 12.36 7.42
CA GLU A 76 -24.26 11.47 8.41
C GLU A 76 -25.78 11.59 8.33
N PHE A 77 -26.48 10.49 8.50
CA PHE A 77 -27.93 10.48 8.49
C PHE A 77 -28.47 9.52 9.55
N THR A 78 -29.64 9.88 10.06
CA THR A 78 -30.43 9.04 10.96
C THR A 78 -31.88 9.06 10.49
N VAL A 79 -32.45 7.89 10.28
CA VAL A 79 -33.87 7.73 9.92
C VAL A 79 -34.51 6.85 10.98
N ALA A 80 -35.51 7.35 11.66
CA ALA A 80 -36.34 6.59 12.58
C ALA A 80 -37.69 6.32 11.91
N PHE A 81 -38.08 5.07 11.86
CA PHE A 81 -39.36 4.64 11.32
C PHE A 81 -40.40 4.61 12.43
N PRO A 82 -41.70 4.86 12.12
CA PRO A 82 -42.79 4.63 13.06
C PRO A 82 -42.79 3.20 13.59
N GLU A 83 -43.23 3.04 14.83
CA GLU A 83 -43.35 1.70 15.44
C GLU A 83 -44.30 0.81 14.63
N ILE A 84 -43.83 -0.38 14.33
CA ILE A 84 -44.63 -1.47 13.77
C ILE A 84 -45.46 -2.07 14.92
N ARG A 85 -46.68 -1.52 15.10
CA ARG A 85 -47.53 -1.84 16.26
C ARG A 85 -47.79 -3.32 16.46
N SER A 86 -48.01 -4.10 15.37
CA SER A 86 -48.25 -5.52 15.43
C SER A 86 -47.10 -6.33 16.05
N LEU A 87 -45.85 -5.84 15.85
CA LEU A 87 -44.64 -6.46 16.36
C LEU A 87 -44.05 -5.72 17.56
N ARG A 88 -44.60 -4.56 17.90
CA ARG A 88 -44.07 -3.64 18.92
C ARG A 88 -42.58 -3.36 18.69
N THR A 89 -42.22 -3.15 17.44
CA THR A 89 -40.86 -3.00 16.98
C THR A 89 -40.63 -1.64 16.39
N THR A 90 -39.63 -0.93 16.89
CA THR A 90 -39.09 0.28 16.26
C THR A 90 -37.89 -0.06 15.42
N VAL A 91 -37.75 0.57 14.26
CA VAL A 91 -36.65 0.40 13.35
C VAL A 91 -35.96 1.75 13.20
N SER A 92 -34.65 1.75 13.31
CA SER A 92 -33.84 2.93 13.00
C SER A 92 -32.69 2.57 12.08
N LEU A 93 -32.37 3.48 11.16
CA LEU A 93 -31.26 3.38 10.25
C LEU A 93 -30.36 4.59 10.51
N THR A 94 -29.11 4.33 10.86
CA THR A 94 -28.07 5.36 10.93
C THR A 94 -26.99 5.03 9.91
N GLY A 95 -26.36 6.05 9.35
CA GLY A 95 -25.29 5.85 8.42
C GLY A 95 -24.39 7.04 8.29
N ALA A 96 -23.18 6.76 7.79
CA ALA A 96 -22.18 7.78 7.50
C ALA A 96 -21.49 7.45 6.17
N TYR A 97 -21.55 8.38 5.25
CA TYR A 97 -20.71 8.39 4.06
C TYR A 97 -19.51 9.28 4.31
N LEU A 98 -18.32 8.76 4.03
CA LEU A 98 -17.06 9.48 4.16
C LEU A 98 -16.29 9.42 2.84
N ASN A 99 -15.82 10.57 2.39
CA ASN A 99 -14.88 10.71 1.27
C ASN A 99 -13.61 11.39 1.78
N VAL A 100 -12.48 10.73 1.59
CA VAL A 100 -11.16 11.21 2.00
C VAL A 100 -10.26 11.21 0.79
N ILE A 101 -9.78 12.38 0.39
CA ILE A 101 -8.72 12.55 -0.60
C ILE A 101 -7.45 12.87 0.18
N SER A 102 -6.42 12.06 -0.01
CA SER A 102 -5.09 12.26 0.59
C SER A 102 -4.07 12.28 -0.53
N GLN A 103 -3.33 13.37 -0.64
CA GLN A 103 -2.35 13.58 -1.71
C GLN A 103 -1.04 14.09 -1.13
N ASP A 104 0.07 13.54 -1.60
CA ASP A 104 1.41 14.00 -1.31
C ASP A 104 1.84 15.00 -2.40
N GLU A 105 2.07 16.24 -2.00
CA GLU A 105 2.50 17.32 -2.89
C GLU A 105 4.03 17.52 -2.92
N SER A 106 4.77 16.68 -2.21
CA SER A 106 6.24 16.77 -2.18
C SER A 106 6.88 16.13 -3.41
N LEU A 107 8.12 16.49 -3.62
CA LEU A 107 9.01 15.77 -4.52
C LEU A 107 9.83 14.76 -3.71
N GLY A 108 9.90 13.54 -4.19
CA GLY A 108 10.71 12.50 -3.57
C GLY A 108 11.64 11.84 -4.57
N ALA A 109 12.86 11.57 -4.14
CA ALA A 109 13.87 10.95 -4.98
C ALA A 109 13.92 9.44 -4.72
N ILE A 110 14.00 8.66 -5.79
CA ILE A 110 14.05 7.19 -5.75
C ILE A 110 15.29 6.71 -6.48
N THR A 111 16.08 5.88 -5.81
CA THR A 111 17.19 5.16 -6.41
C THR A 111 16.70 3.86 -7.06
N VAL A 112 17.43 3.39 -8.06
CA VAL A 112 17.13 2.13 -8.75
C VAL A 112 18.10 1.06 -8.27
N PRO A 113 17.63 -0.08 -7.77
CA PRO A 113 18.49 -1.17 -7.27
C PRO A 113 19.05 -2.05 -8.41
N VAL A 114 19.52 -1.42 -9.48
CA VAL A 114 20.11 -2.08 -10.65
C VAL A 114 21.58 -1.74 -10.72
N GLN A 115 22.37 -2.67 -11.18
CA GLN A 115 23.79 -2.46 -11.48
C GLN A 115 24.02 -2.40 -12.98
N VAL A 116 24.83 -1.46 -13.42
CA VAL A 116 25.28 -1.34 -14.80
C VAL A 116 26.80 -1.52 -14.81
N ALA A 117 27.28 -2.51 -15.55
CA ALA A 117 28.70 -2.86 -15.60
C ALA A 117 29.33 -3.04 -14.19
N GLY A 118 28.62 -3.71 -13.27
CA GLY A 118 29.09 -3.98 -11.90
C GLY A 118 29.09 -2.77 -10.96
N ARG A 119 28.53 -1.64 -11.39
CA ARG A 119 28.38 -0.42 -10.57
C ARG A 119 26.92 -0.11 -10.32
N PRO A 120 26.56 0.50 -9.18
CA PRO A 120 25.23 0.99 -8.94
C PRO A 120 24.77 1.92 -10.06
N TYR A 121 23.46 1.92 -10.33
CA TYR A 121 22.87 2.73 -11.37
C TYR A 121 23.17 4.23 -11.13
N PRO A 122 23.67 4.98 -12.16
CA PRO A 122 24.25 6.31 -11.97
C PRO A 122 23.22 7.44 -11.87
N TYR A 123 21.93 7.13 -11.88
CA TYR A 123 20.88 8.12 -11.83
C TYR A 123 19.84 7.80 -10.76
N ALA A 124 19.31 8.84 -10.13
CA ALA A 124 18.12 8.77 -9.29
C ALA A 124 16.98 9.58 -9.93
N GLY A 125 15.77 9.06 -9.91
CA GLY A 125 14.59 9.78 -10.41
C GLY A 125 13.89 10.56 -9.30
N ILE A 126 13.43 11.76 -9.59
CA ILE A 126 12.63 12.60 -8.69
C ILE A 126 11.19 12.62 -9.21
N TYR A 127 10.25 12.20 -8.38
CA TYR A 127 8.83 12.01 -8.75
C TYR A 127 7.92 12.85 -7.88
N ALA A 128 6.77 13.23 -8.45
CA ALA A 128 5.69 13.81 -7.67
C ALA A 128 5.18 12.79 -6.63
N GLY A 129 4.93 13.24 -5.40
CA GLY A 129 4.53 12.38 -4.31
C GLY A 129 5.59 11.36 -3.87
N GLY A 130 6.85 11.51 -4.32
CA GLY A 130 7.94 10.60 -3.98
C GLY A 130 7.71 9.14 -4.39
N ASN A 131 6.88 8.88 -5.41
CA ASN A 131 6.44 7.55 -5.75
C ASN A 131 6.35 7.34 -7.27
N LYS A 132 6.73 6.15 -7.73
CA LYS A 132 6.58 5.71 -9.14
C LYS A 132 5.17 5.23 -9.49
N THR A 133 4.23 5.21 -8.56
CA THR A 133 2.90 4.62 -8.77
C THR A 133 1.75 5.56 -8.55
N SER A 134 1.76 6.37 -7.50
CA SER A 134 0.67 7.30 -7.19
C SER A 134 1.14 8.48 -6.36
N THR A 135 0.50 9.62 -6.52
CA THR A 135 0.70 10.81 -5.67
C THR A 135 -0.26 10.84 -4.49
N GLY A 136 -1.24 9.94 -4.46
CA GLY A 136 -2.22 9.89 -3.38
C GLY A 136 -3.32 8.88 -3.62
N SER A 137 -4.37 8.99 -2.80
CA SER A 137 -5.55 8.14 -2.92
C SER A 137 -6.83 8.87 -2.52
N ARG A 138 -7.94 8.44 -3.12
CA ARG A 138 -9.31 8.79 -2.71
C ARG A 138 -9.94 7.55 -2.11
N ARG A 139 -10.36 7.64 -0.85
CA ARG A 139 -11.10 6.60 -0.16
C ARG A 139 -12.54 7.03 0.08
N GLU A 140 -13.46 6.16 -0.27
CA GLU A 140 -14.90 6.36 -0.07
C GLU A 140 -15.45 5.19 0.71
N ARG A 141 -16.21 5.50 1.77
CA ARG A 141 -16.81 4.47 2.62
C ARG A 141 -18.21 4.88 3.05
N LEU A 142 -19.13 3.93 2.97
CA LEU A 142 -20.48 4.05 3.48
C LEU A 142 -20.73 2.96 4.52
N ASN A 143 -20.83 3.37 5.77
CA ASN A 143 -21.21 2.51 6.88
C ASN A 143 -22.66 2.75 7.24
N THR A 144 -23.37 1.70 7.61
CA THR A 144 -24.76 1.81 8.08
C THR A 144 -25.01 0.86 9.24
N ASN A 145 -25.87 1.27 10.16
CA ASN A 145 -26.38 0.44 11.22
C ASN A 145 -27.90 0.42 11.11
N VAL A 146 -28.48 -0.77 11.02
CA VAL A 146 -29.92 -0.98 11.10
C VAL A 146 -30.21 -1.57 12.46
N CYS A 147 -31.01 -0.89 13.27
CA CYS A 147 -31.36 -1.31 14.63
C CYS A 147 -32.85 -1.61 14.71
N PHE A 148 -33.18 -2.79 15.19
CA PHE A 148 -34.53 -3.23 15.51
C PHE A 148 -34.65 -3.35 17.02
N ILE A 149 -35.62 -2.65 17.63
CA ILE A 149 -35.91 -2.72 19.06
C ILE A 149 -37.34 -3.25 19.21
N THR A 150 -37.48 -4.46 19.72
CA THR A 150 -38.75 -5.15 19.90
C THR A 150 -39.06 -5.24 21.38
N HIS A 151 -40.22 -4.72 21.78
CA HIS A 151 -40.72 -4.80 23.15
C HIS A 151 -41.65 -6.01 23.31
N LEU A 152 -41.39 -6.83 24.28
CA LEU A 152 -42.18 -8.01 24.64
C LEU A 152 -42.75 -7.83 26.06
N PRO A 153 -43.83 -7.03 26.25
CA PRO A 153 -44.33 -6.68 27.59
C PRO A 153 -44.85 -7.90 28.37
N ALA A 154 -45.44 -8.89 27.68
CA ALA A 154 -45.94 -10.10 28.34
C ALA A 154 -44.88 -10.83 29.18
N VAL A 155 -43.62 -10.72 28.79
CA VAL A 155 -42.46 -11.30 29.49
C VAL A 155 -41.53 -10.28 30.07
N GLY A 156 -41.80 -8.95 29.98
CA GLY A 156 -40.96 -7.85 30.43
C GLY A 156 -39.55 -7.92 29.80
N MET A 157 -39.49 -8.10 28.49
CA MET A 157 -38.25 -8.22 27.75
C MET A 157 -38.16 -7.17 26.61
N VAL A 158 -36.95 -6.73 26.34
CA VAL A 158 -36.60 -5.94 25.16
C VAL A 158 -35.54 -6.68 24.38
N VAL A 159 -35.80 -6.90 23.10
CA VAL A 159 -34.85 -7.51 22.16
C VAL A 159 -34.32 -6.42 21.23
N THR A 160 -33.03 -6.22 21.21
CA THR A 160 -32.36 -5.31 20.26
C THR A 160 -31.51 -6.12 19.31
N LEU A 161 -31.79 -6.02 18.01
CA LEU A 161 -30.98 -6.60 16.94
C LEU A 161 -30.36 -5.45 16.15
N THR A 162 -29.02 -5.48 15.99
CA THR A 162 -28.31 -4.46 15.22
C THR A 162 -27.51 -5.10 14.12
N ALA A 163 -27.77 -4.71 12.88
CA ALA A 163 -26.93 -5.04 11.73
C ALA A 163 -25.97 -3.87 11.48
N GLN A 164 -24.68 -4.11 11.62
CA GLN A 164 -23.62 -3.16 11.26
C GLN A 164 -23.05 -3.55 9.91
N LEU A 165 -23.26 -2.70 8.90
CA LEU A 165 -22.97 -3.00 7.52
C LEU A 165 -22.01 -1.98 6.92
N VAL A 166 -21.06 -2.44 6.11
CA VAL A 166 -20.26 -1.63 5.21
C VAL A 166 -20.80 -1.86 3.81
N LEU A 167 -21.57 -0.87 3.31
CA LEU A 167 -22.24 -0.95 2.01
C LEU A 167 -21.30 -0.61 0.86
N MET A 168 -20.31 0.25 1.13
CA MET A 168 -19.31 0.66 0.17
C MET A 168 -17.97 0.86 0.88
N ASP A 169 -16.91 0.28 0.34
CA ASP A 169 -15.52 0.52 0.73
C ASP A 169 -14.68 0.44 -0.55
N ARG A 170 -14.22 1.59 -1.03
CA ARG A 170 -13.40 1.68 -2.23
C ARG A 170 -12.26 2.66 -2.05
N THR A 171 -11.14 2.35 -2.67
CA THR A 171 -9.97 3.22 -2.77
C THR A 171 -9.62 3.36 -4.24
N THR A 172 -9.38 4.58 -4.69
CA THR A 172 -8.86 4.89 -6.03
C THR A 172 -7.55 5.62 -5.87
N TYR A 173 -6.53 5.24 -6.64
CA TYR A 173 -5.24 5.93 -6.60
C TYR A 173 -5.27 7.18 -7.48
N ILE A 174 -4.58 8.23 -7.01
CA ILE A 174 -4.36 9.48 -7.75
C ILE A 174 -2.95 9.38 -8.33
N CYS A 175 -2.85 9.40 -9.66
CA CYS A 175 -1.58 9.29 -10.36
C CYS A 175 -1.69 9.88 -11.76
N GLU A 176 -0.58 10.40 -12.25
CA GLU A 176 -0.44 10.90 -13.61
C GLU A 176 0.11 9.77 -14.52
N TRP A 177 -0.71 8.74 -14.70
CA TRP A 177 -0.36 7.64 -15.56
C TRP A 177 -0.47 8.02 -17.03
N GLN A 178 0.52 7.59 -17.80
CA GLN A 178 0.49 7.61 -19.25
C GLN A 178 0.21 6.20 -19.76
N ASP A 179 -0.76 6.08 -20.67
CA ASP A 179 -1.10 4.81 -21.29
C ASP A 179 -0.14 4.52 -22.44
N GLN A 180 0.36 3.31 -22.53
CA GLN A 180 1.20 2.86 -23.63
C GLN A 180 1.11 1.35 -23.82
N VAL A 181 1.39 0.91 -25.03
CA VAL A 181 1.67 -0.50 -25.33
C VAL A 181 3.15 -0.74 -25.14
N GLN A 182 3.52 -1.77 -24.41
CA GLN A 182 4.89 -2.17 -24.20
C GLN A 182 5.08 -3.63 -24.58
N THR A 183 6.04 -3.89 -25.46
CA THR A 183 6.43 -5.25 -25.85
C THR A 183 7.25 -5.91 -24.76
N TYR A 184 6.82 -7.07 -24.31
CA TYR A 184 7.55 -7.91 -23.38
C TYR A 184 8.11 -9.12 -24.11
N TYR A 185 9.36 -9.46 -23.81
CA TYR A 185 10.05 -10.60 -24.40
C TYR A 185 10.18 -11.73 -23.36
N TYR A 186 9.96 -12.95 -23.81
CA TYR A 186 9.95 -14.13 -22.99
C TYR A 186 10.85 -15.21 -23.58
N ASP A 187 11.44 -16.05 -22.71
CA ASP A 187 12.13 -17.27 -23.13
C ASP A 187 11.14 -18.42 -23.38
N ASP A 188 11.66 -19.56 -23.77
CA ASP A 188 10.92 -20.80 -24.00
C ASP A 188 10.19 -21.34 -22.74
N LYS A 189 10.60 -20.89 -21.56
CA LYS A 189 9.97 -21.23 -20.27
C LYS A 189 9.00 -20.17 -19.76
N GLY A 190 8.76 -19.10 -20.52
CA GLY A 190 7.90 -18.00 -20.15
C GLY A 190 8.51 -17.01 -19.15
N SER A 191 9.83 -17.04 -18.94
CA SER A 191 10.54 -16.10 -18.06
C SER A 191 10.97 -14.86 -18.82
N ARG A 192 10.74 -13.67 -18.23
CA ARG A 192 11.26 -12.40 -18.75
C ARG A 192 12.76 -12.27 -18.44
N TYR A 193 13.46 -11.50 -19.28
CA TYR A 193 14.88 -11.18 -19.10
C TYR A 193 15.87 -12.35 -19.21
N SER A 194 15.50 -13.43 -19.87
CA SER A 194 16.48 -14.44 -20.27
C SER A 194 17.29 -13.98 -21.49
N GLY A 195 18.47 -14.56 -21.70
CA GLY A 195 19.33 -14.22 -22.82
C GLY A 195 18.85 -14.69 -24.19
N LYS A 196 17.76 -15.48 -24.24
CA LYS A 196 17.13 -15.97 -25.47
C LYS A 196 15.65 -15.69 -25.43
N TRP A 197 15.18 -14.95 -26.43
CA TRP A 197 13.77 -14.60 -26.59
C TRP A 197 13.10 -15.62 -27.51
N ALA A 198 12.11 -16.35 -27.01
CA ALA A 198 11.34 -17.32 -27.76
C ALA A 198 10.09 -16.69 -28.40
N TYR A 199 9.46 -15.74 -27.69
CA TYR A 199 8.30 -15.00 -28.16
C TYR A 199 8.21 -13.61 -27.51
N SER A 200 7.42 -12.73 -28.11
CA SER A 200 7.09 -11.42 -27.57
C SER A 200 5.58 -11.27 -27.40
N ASP A 201 5.16 -10.45 -26.45
CA ASP A 201 3.77 -10.13 -26.17
C ASP A 201 3.62 -8.64 -25.90
N ASP A 202 2.73 -7.99 -26.64
CA ASP A 202 2.43 -6.57 -26.47
C ASP A 202 1.32 -6.42 -25.43
N ARG A 203 1.65 -5.71 -24.35
CA ARG A 203 0.71 -5.46 -23.27
C ARG A 203 0.47 -3.99 -23.08
N TRP A 204 -0.78 -3.68 -22.86
CA TRP A 204 -1.14 -2.36 -22.40
C TRP A 204 -0.62 -2.13 -20.97
N THR A 205 0.04 -0.99 -20.77
CA THR A 205 0.66 -0.62 -19.52
C THR A 205 0.37 0.82 -19.15
N LYS A 206 0.43 1.11 -17.87
CA LYS A 206 0.50 2.47 -17.35
C LYS A 206 1.94 2.82 -17.02
N ARG A 207 2.34 4.04 -17.34
CA ARG A 207 3.70 4.54 -17.14
C ARG A 207 3.70 5.83 -16.33
N VAL A 208 4.70 5.97 -15.46
CA VAL A 208 5.00 7.22 -14.74
C VAL A 208 6.47 7.59 -14.97
N ASN A 209 6.68 8.77 -15.50
CA ASN A 209 8.01 9.33 -15.69
C ASN A 209 8.45 10.12 -14.45
N PRO A 210 9.76 10.20 -14.16
CA PRO A 210 10.26 11.16 -13.20
C PRO A 210 10.05 12.60 -13.72
N LEU A 211 9.96 13.57 -12.82
CA LEU A 211 9.96 14.98 -13.19
C LEU A 211 11.38 15.49 -13.43
N TYR A 212 12.32 14.98 -12.66
CA TYR A 212 13.74 15.33 -12.74
C TYR A 212 14.61 14.08 -12.56
N ILE A 213 15.85 14.18 -13.01
CA ILE A 213 16.90 13.18 -12.78
C ILE A 213 18.03 13.84 -11.98
N MET A 214 18.57 13.11 -11.03
CA MET A 214 19.80 13.46 -10.32
C MET A 214 20.93 12.52 -10.76
N ASP A 215 22.08 13.08 -11.14
CA ASP A 215 23.29 12.32 -11.42
C ASP A 215 24.19 12.13 -10.17
N LEU A 216 25.26 11.34 -10.27
CA LEU A 216 26.21 11.10 -9.19
C LEU A 216 27.04 12.34 -8.80
N SER A 217 27.00 13.42 -9.57
CA SER A 217 27.60 14.70 -9.22
C SER A 217 26.64 15.60 -8.42
N GLY A 218 25.37 15.16 -8.27
CA GLY A 218 24.33 15.92 -7.60
C GLY A 218 23.60 16.92 -8.50
N ASN A 219 23.86 16.93 -9.81
CA ASN A 219 23.15 17.79 -10.76
C ASN A 219 21.73 17.27 -10.95
N ILE A 220 20.77 18.18 -10.89
CA ILE A 220 19.35 17.89 -11.12
C ILE A 220 18.94 18.50 -12.46
N ILE A 221 18.47 17.66 -13.37
CA ILE A 221 18.02 18.07 -14.70
C ILE A 221 16.57 17.65 -14.93
N PRO A 222 15.75 18.45 -15.63
CA PRO A 222 14.38 18.05 -16.00
C PRO A 222 14.38 16.78 -16.86
N PHE A 223 13.43 15.89 -16.62
CA PHE A 223 13.21 14.73 -17.50
C PHE A 223 12.46 15.18 -18.76
N THR A 224 13.04 14.91 -19.93
CA THR A 224 12.44 15.31 -21.22
C THR A 224 11.86 14.11 -21.95
N GLN A 225 10.99 14.39 -22.93
CA GLN A 225 10.38 13.34 -23.77
C GLN A 225 11.45 12.56 -24.56
N GLU A 226 12.55 13.18 -24.94
CA GLU A 226 13.65 12.52 -25.64
C GLU A 226 14.32 11.45 -24.77
N MET A 227 14.40 11.70 -23.44
CA MET A 227 14.96 10.77 -22.47
C MET A 227 14.10 9.51 -22.28
N GLU A 228 12.83 9.54 -22.65
CA GLU A 228 11.95 8.37 -22.54
C GLU A 228 12.42 7.17 -23.38
N ASN A 229 13.04 7.47 -24.53
CA ASN A 229 13.54 6.46 -25.45
C ASN A 229 15.02 6.15 -25.26
N ASP A 230 15.70 6.85 -24.36
CA ASP A 230 17.11 6.64 -24.06
C ASP A 230 17.26 5.49 -23.05
N ILE A 231 17.98 4.45 -23.45
CA ILE A 231 18.24 3.27 -22.63
C ILE A 231 18.89 3.60 -21.27
N ARG A 232 19.62 4.72 -21.20
CA ARG A 232 20.28 5.17 -19.97
C ARG A 232 19.27 5.50 -18.85
N TYR A 233 18.06 5.93 -19.21
CA TYR A 233 17.04 6.39 -18.26
C TYR A 233 15.86 5.43 -18.12
N ARG A 234 15.86 4.32 -18.87
CA ARG A 234 14.75 3.36 -18.90
C ARG A 234 14.36 2.85 -17.51
N GLU A 235 15.32 2.61 -16.64
CA GLU A 235 15.09 2.07 -15.31
C GLU A 235 14.44 3.09 -14.35
N LEU A 236 14.46 4.36 -14.73
CA LEU A 236 13.75 5.42 -13.98
C LEU A 236 12.26 5.42 -14.27
N ILE A 237 11.81 4.92 -15.41
CA ILE A 237 10.40 4.93 -15.80
C ILE A 237 9.65 3.84 -15.05
N GLY A 238 8.68 4.24 -14.23
CA GLY A 238 7.79 3.30 -13.56
C GLY A 238 6.74 2.76 -14.52
N THR A 239 6.64 1.43 -14.67
CA THR A 239 5.62 0.80 -15.52
C THR A 239 4.86 -0.28 -14.76
N THR A 240 3.56 -0.42 -15.03
CA THR A 240 2.74 -1.51 -14.53
C THR A 240 1.63 -1.89 -15.50
N ASN A 241 1.38 -3.18 -15.60
CA ASN A 241 0.24 -3.76 -16.31
C ASN A 241 -0.79 -4.39 -15.35
N LYS A 242 -0.62 -4.22 -14.05
CA LYS A 242 -1.56 -4.75 -13.05
C LYS A 242 -2.69 -3.76 -12.82
N GLU A 243 -3.90 -4.12 -13.18
CA GLU A 243 -5.10 -3.29 -13.01
C GLU A 243 -5.29 -2.80 -11.57
N SER A 244 -4.97 -3.63 -10.57
CA SER A 244 -5.10 -3.28 -9.16
C SER A 244 -4.27 -2.06 -8.75
N TYR A 245 -3.20 -1.73 -9.47
CA TYR A 245 -2.37 -0.56 -9.17
C TYR A 245 -3.00 0.78 -9.58
N TYR A 246 -3.88 0.79 -10.59
CA TYR A 246 -4.47 2.03 -11.09
C TYR A 246 -6.00 2.07 -11.00
N LEU A 247 -6.67 0.93 -10.90
CA LEU A 247 -8.11 0.89 -10.64
C LEU A 247 -8.45 1.00 -9.14
N GLY A 248 -7.45 0.82 -8.28
CA GLY A 248 -7.62 0.85 -6.84
C GLY A 248 -8.18 -0.45 -6.27
N SER A 249 -9.02 -0.35 -5.25
CA SER A 249 -9.66 -1.50 -4.61
C SER A 249 -11.14 -1.25 -4.37
N ARG A 250 -11.96 -2.28 -4.49
CA ARG A 250 -13.41 -2.25 -4.26
C ARG A 250 -13.84 -3.51 -3.52
N TYR A 251 -14.45 -3.33 -2.36
CA TYR A 251 -14.96 -4.43 -1.56
C TYR A 251 -16.47 -4.59 -1.75
N PRO A 252 -17.01 -5.83 -1.74
CA PRO A 252 -18.44 -6.08 -1.67
C PRO A 252 -18.98 -5.66 -0.30
N LEU A 253 -20.30 -5.71 -0.15
CA LEU A 253 -20.96 -5.54 1.14
C LEU A 253 -20.47 -6.59 2.14
N TYR A 254 -20.17 -6.14 3.35
CA TYR A 254 -19.86 -7.01 4.50
C TYR A 254 -20.39 -6.38 5.80
N GLY A 255 -20.51 -7.17 6.84
CA GLY A 255 -21.00 -6.68 8.12
C GLY A 255 -21.22 -7.76 9.15
N ILE A 256 -21.69 -7.38 10.31
CA ILE A 256 -21.97 -8.26 11.46
C ILE A 256 -23.36 -8.01 12.02
N LEU A 257 -23.88 -9.01 12.70
CA LEU A 257 -25.13 -8.95 13.45
C LEU A 257 -24.85 -9.04 14.96
N ASN A 258 -25.43 -8.13 15.70
CA ASN A 258 -25.34 -8.06 17.15
C ASN A 258 -26.73 -8.18 17.75
N ILE A 259 -26.82 -8.89 18.87
CA ILE A 259 -28.08 -9.05 19.61
C ILE A 259 -27.89 -8.67 21.07
N ARG A 260 -28.91 -8.01 21.63
CA ARG A 260 -29.02 -7.73 23.06
C ARG A 260 -30.41 -8.10 23.52
N LEU A 261 -30.48 -8.88 24.59
CA LEU A 261 -31.69 -9.28 25.28
C LEU A 261 -31.69 -8.63 26.66
N THR A 262 -32.66 -7.76 26.93
CA THR A 262 -32.78 -7.09 28.23
C THR A 262 -34.04 -7.58 28.92
N LYS A 263 -33.91 -8.11 30.11
CA LYS A 263 -35.01 -8.48 31.01
C LYS A 263 -35.17 -7.40 32.07
N GLU A 264 -36.34 -6.79 32.12
CA GLU A 264 -36.74 -5.84 33.18
C GLU A 264 -37.27 -6.59 34.37
N ILE A 265 -36.78 -6.26 35.56
CA ILE A 265 -37.17 -6.87 36.84
C ILE A 265 -37.76 -5.76 37.71
N GLY A 266 -39.08 -5.65 37.65
CA GLY A 266 -39.81 -4.55 38.30
C GLY A 266 -39.35 -3.18 37.80
N ARG A 267 -39.33 -2.19 38.72
CA ARG A 267 -38.90 -0.82 38.40
C ARG A 267 -37.44 -0.53 38.78
N TRP A 268 -36.77 -1.47 39.44
CA TRP A 268 -35.52 -1.23 40.12
C TRP A 268 -34.34 -1.96 39.52
N ALA A 269 -34.52 -2.96 38.65
CA ALA A 269 -33.42 -3.67 38.05
C ALA A 269 -33.69 -4.07 36.59
N ALA A 270 -32.62 -4.16 35.80
CA ALA A 270 -32.61 -4.78 34.48
C ALA A 270 -31.36 -5.63 34.30
N VAL A 271 -31.50 -6.77 33.69
CA VAL A 271 -30.40 -7.67 33.31
C VAL A 271 -30.37 -7.77 31.80
N SER A 272 -29.23 -7.50 31.21
CA SER A 272 -29.01 -7.60 29.76
C SER A 272 -27.95 -8.66 29.46
N PHE A 273 -28.23 -9.45 28.46
CA PHE A 273 -27.24 -10.32 27.80
C PHE A 273 -27.03 -9.77 26.39
N TYR A 274 -25.77 -9.72 25.94
CA TYR A 274 -25.46 -9.26 24.60
C TYR A 274 -24.45 -10.20 23.94
N ALA A 275 -24.56 -10.34 22.63
CA ALA A 275 -23.61 -11.04 21.79
C ALA A 275 -23.34 -10.23 20.54
N ASN A 276 -22.07 -9.98 20.28
CA ASN A 276 -21.60 -9.31 19.07
C ASN A 276 -21.10 -10.35 18.09
N ASN A 277 -21.41 -10.12 16.80
CA ASN A 277 -21.21 -11.10 15.74
C ASN A 277 -21.77 -12.47 16.12
N PHE A 278 -23.01 -12.50 16.61
CA PHE A 278 -23.60 -13.70 17.22
C PHE A 278 -23.78 -14.87 16.23
N LEU A 279 -23.79 -14.59 14.92
CA LEU A 279 -23.73 -15.61 13.89
C LEU A 279 -22.32 -16.11 13.61
N ASN A 280 -21.31 -15.54 14.28
CA ASN A 280 -19.89 -15.84 14.08
C ASN A 280 -19.51 -15.88 12.58
N LEU A 281 -19.95 -14.86 11.85
CA LEU A 281 -19.69 -14.75 10.42
C LEU A 281 -18.20 -14.49 10.20
N ASP A 282 -17.48 -15.51 9.80
CA ASP A 282 -16.09 -15.40 9.33
C ASP A 282 -16.12 -15.10 7.83
N GLN A 283 -16.10 -13.78 7.52
CA GLN A 283 -16.31 -13.32 6.15
C GLN A 283 -14.98 -13.22 5.41
N LEU A 284 -14.80 -14.05 4.41
CA LEU A 284 -13.81 -13.85 3.36
C LEU A 284 -14.37 -12.82 2.37
N VAL A 285 -13.89 -11.58 2.49
CA VAL A 285 -14.29 -10.48 1.60
C VAL A 285 -13.32 -10.44 0.43
N LYS A 286 -13.80 -10.84 -0.74
CA LYS A 286 -13.01 -10.83 -1.97
C LYS A 286 -13.03 -9.43 -2.59
N GLU A 287 -11.85 -8.82 -2.73
CA GLU A 287 -11.69 -7.56 -3.44
C GLU A 287 -12.04 -7.75 -4.92
N LYS A 288 -12.86 -6.82 -5.47
CA LYS A 288 -13.49 -7.02 -6.79
C LYS A 288 -12.53 -6.85 -7.98
N ILE A 289 -11.45 -6.09 -7.81
CA ILE A 289 -10.50 -5.79 -8.89
C ILE A 289 -9.37 -6.82 -8.90
N SER A 290 -8.67 -6.96 -7.79
CA SER A 290 -7.53 -7.88 -7.68
C SER A 290 -7.94 -9.34 -7.48
N GLY A 291 -9.18 -9.56 -7.05
CA GLY A 291 -9.66 -10.90 -6.66
C GLY A 291 -9.06 -11.43 -5.37
N THR A 292 -8.23 -10.66 -4.67
CA THR A 292 -7.59 -11.07 -3.41
C THR A 292 -8.63 -11.17 -2.30
N ALA A 293 -8.62 -12.27 -1.56
CA ALA A 293 -9.50 -12.48 -0.42
C ALA A 293 -8.85 -12.00 0.88
N TYR A 294 -9.60 -11.25 1.66
CA TYR A 294 -9.20 -10.74 2.96
C TYR A 294 -10.15 -11.30 4.04
N ALA A 295 -9.60 -11.93 5.05
CA ALA A 295 -10.37 -12.32 6.22
C ALA A 295 -10.73 -11.06 7.03
N ARG A 296 -12.03 -10.87 7.27
CA ARG A 296 -12.57 -9.83 8.16
C ARG A 296 -12.98 -10.48 9.46
N ASN A 297 -12.00 -11.02 10.20
CA ASN A 297 -12.22 -11.70 11.46
C ASN A 297 -12.65 -10.69 12.52
N LEU A 298 -13.96 -10.51 12.65
CA LEU A 298 -14.56 -9.78 13.75
C LEU A 298 -14.94 -10.84 14.82
N PRO A 299 -14.26 -10.87 15.97
CA PRO A 299 -14.45 -11.93 16.92
C PRO A 299 -15.88 -11.94 17.46
N PHE A 300 -16.44 -13.15 17.61
CA PHE A 300 -17.62 -13.34 18.44
C PHE A 300 -17.25 -13.08 19.91
N TYR A 301 -18.03 -12.23 20.56
CA TYR A 301 -17.95 -12.07 22.00
C TYR A 301 -19.31 -11.81 22.60
N PHE A 302 -19.50 -12.20 23.86
CA PHE A 302 -20.73 -12.01 24.60
C PHE A 302 -20.46 -11.53 26.02
N GLY A 303 -21.47 -10.99 26.65
CA GLY A 303 -21.38 -10.53 28.04
C GLY A 303 -22.76 -10.32 28.65
N ALA A 304 -22.74 -9.98 29.94
CA ALA A 304 -23.91 -9.62 30.68
C ALA A 304 -23.71 -8.30 31.41
N GLU A 305 -24.79 -7.55 31.59
CA GLU A 305 -24.83 -6.27 32.30
C GLU A 305 -26.01 -6.28 33.27
N VAL A 306 -25.81 -5.81 34.48
CA VAL A 306 -26.89 -5.60 35.47
C VAL A 306 -26.97 -4.10 35.74
N ARG A 307 -28.15 -3.50 35.54
CA ARG A 307 -28.46 -2.12 35.86
C ARG A 307 -29.40 -2.07 37.06
N LEU A 308 -29.02 -1.36 38.08
CA LEU A 308 -29.85 -1.06 39.27
C LEU A 308 -30.27 0.41 39.19
N THR A 309 -31.57 0.70 39.46
CA THR A 309 -32.11 2.04 39.56
C THR A 309 -32.51 2.24 41.04
N LEU A 310 -31.76 3.09 41.74
CA LEU A 310 -31.95 3.40 43.16
C LEU A 310 -32.98 4.54 43.31
#